data_37647f856d127d8ad59be9268614c268
#
_entry.id   37647f856d127d8ad59be9268614c268
#
_cell.length_a   1.000
_cell.length_b   1.000
_cell.length_c   1.000
_cell.angle_alpha   90.00
_cell.angle_beta   90.00
_cell.angle_gamma   90.00
#
_symmetry.space_group_name_H-M   'P 1'
#
loop_
_entity.id
_entity.type
_entity.pdbx_description
1 polymer ?
#
loop_
_entity_poly.entity_id
_entity_poly.type
_entity_poly.pdbx_seq_one_letter_code
_entity_poly.pdbx_strand_id
1 'polypeptide(L)'
;MFHFLDPGMRRGDRRPDGIGDRYPNEHLNPTGTTVRLEAISIGRNPPEEVNVIVEVPVGGEPIKYEMDKAAGTLVVDRFLYTSMRYPGNYGFIPHTLSDDGDPCDVLIANQRGIVPGAIVAVRPVGVLKMQDEAGGDEKIIAVPVPRLTRRYETVHDYLDLPDITLKQIEHFFQHYKDLESSKWVKVLGWGDAAEARRLIVEAMQRAQDQPK
;
A
#
# COMPACT_ATOMS: atom_id res chain seq x y z
N MET A 1 6.64 58.90 -6.44
CA MET A 1 7.00 60.25 -5.92
C MET A 1 6.87 60.17 -4.41
N PHE A 2 7.98 60.49 -3.73
CA PHE A 2 8.21 60.66 -2.26
C PHE A 2 8.40 59.36 -1.47
N HIS A 3 9.62 59.03 -1.14
CA HIS A 3 10.67 59.47 -0.19
C HIS A 3 10.42 58.80 1.18
N PHE A 4 11.31 57.88 1.55
CA PHE A 4 12.52 57.99 2.42
C PHE A 4 12.29 58.74 3.73
N LEU A 5 12.52 58.02 4.85
CA LEU A 5 13.51 58.36 5.87
C LEU A 5 13.54 57.34 7.00
N ASP A 6 14.63 56.60 7.14
CA ASP A 6 15.24 56.19 8.39
C ASP A 6 16.06 57.37 8.90
N PRO A 7 16.27 57.61 10.17
CA PRO A 7 17.26 56.91 10.96
C PRO A 7 17.03 56.88 12.48
N GLY A 8 17.72 56.02 13.19
CA GLY A 8 17.92 56.26 14.61
C GLY A 8 18.28 55.07 15.49
N MET A 9 19.48 54.54 15.33
CA MET A 9 20.18 53.77 16.36
C MET A 9 20.25 54.48 17.71
N ARG A 10 19.95 53.77 18.81
CA ARG A 10 20.72 53.90 20.07
C ARG A 10 20.67 52.61 20.89
N ARG A 11 21.87 52.26 21.35
CA ARG A 11 22.27 51.16 22.23
C ARG A 11 21.54 51.18 23.57
N GLY A 12 21.36 50.02 24.13
CA GLY A 12 21.01 49.79 25.51
C GLY A 12 21.05 48.31 25.83
N ASP A 13 22.25 47.77 26.07
CA ASP A 13 22.49 46.50 26.74
C ASP A 13 21.63 46.34 28.00
N ARG A 14 20.91 45.21 28.10
CA ARG A 14 20.80 44.40 29.30
C ARG A 14 20.11 43.08 28.93
N ARG A 15 20.88 42.04 28.87
CA ARG A 15 20.34 40.67 29.00
C ARG A 15 19.91 40.53 30.46
N PRO A 16 18.70 40.10 30.78
CA PRO A 16 18.43 39.45 32.03
C PRO A 16 18.91 38.01 31.93
N ASP A 17 19.94 37.72 32.69
CA ASP A 17 20.37 36.38 33.04
C ASP A 17 19.23 35.60 33.66
N GLY A 18 19.10 34.33 33.26
CA GLY A 18 18.45 33.29 34.09
C GLY A 18 17.03 32.93 33.68
N ILE A 19 16.84 32.39 32.48
CA ILE A 19 15.86 31.32 32.35
C ILE A 19 16.70 30.06 32.14
N GLY A 20 17.13 29.50 33.27
CA GLY A 20 17.75 28.21 33.28
C GLY A 20 16.82 27.16 32.72
N ASP A 21 17.45 26.22 32.02
CA ASP A 21 16.93 24.93 31.61
C ASP A 21 15.90 24.37 32.60
N ARG A 22 14.64 24.61 32.34
CA ARG A 22 13.51 23.97 33.03
C ARG A 22 12.64 23.21 32.06
N TYR A 23 13.26 22.51 31.16
CA TYR A 23 12.64 21.32 30.58
C TYR A 23 13.56 20.16 30.95
N PRO A 24 13.20 19.36 32.00
CA PRO A 24 13.85 18.09 32.14
C PRO A 24 13.66 17.37 30.81
N ASN A 25 14.75 16.88 30.25
CA ASN A 25 14.72 15.81 29.24
C ASN A 25 14.10 14.58 29.91
N GLU A 26 12.84 14.66 30.28
CA GLU A 26 12.03 13.50 30.47
C GLU A 26 11.93 12.88 29.07
N HIS A 27 12.53 11.73 28.95
CA HIS A 27 12.36 10.81 27.86
C HIS A 27 10.88 10.77 27.52
N LEU A 28 10.47 11.59 26.55
CA LEU A 28 9.19 11.43 25.89
C LEU A 28 9.28 10.03 25.26
N ASN A 29 8.78 9.04 26.00
CA ASN A 29 8.31 7.84 25.37
C ASN A 29 7.38 8.31 24.25
N PRO A 30 7.73 8.13 22.99
CA PRO A 30 6.80 8.45 21.93
C PRO A 30 5.68 7.40 22.02
N THR A 31 4.67 7.65 22.82
CA THR A 31 3.36 7.00 22.69
C THR A 31 2.64 7.59 21.47
N GLY A 32 3.39 7.96 20.45
CA GLY A 32 2.87 8.07 19.10
C GLY A 32 2.49 6.66 18.68
N THR A 33 1.27 6.46 18.27
CA THR A 33 0.76 5.19 17.75
C THR A 33 1.46 4.92 16.43
N THR A 34 2.72 4.49 16.49
CA THR A 34 3.43 3.97 15.31
C THR A 34 2.80 2.63 15.00
N VAL A 35 2.28 2.47 13.81
CA VAL A 35 1.78 1.17 13.35
C VAL A 35 2.99 0.25 13.26
N ARG A 36 3.04 -0.74 14.13
CA ARG A 36 4.10 -1.76 14.12
C ARG A 36 3.73 -2.83 13.11
N LEU A 37 4.20 -2.67 11.88
CA LEU A 37 3.89 -3.57 10.76
C LEU A 37 4.30 -5.01 11.06
N GLU A 38 5.43 -5.19 11.72
CA GLU A 38 5.92 -6.51 12.15
C GLU A 38 4.99 -7.22 13.15
N ALA A 39 4.13 -6.48 13.85
CA ALA A 39 3.13 -7.03 14.76
C ALA A 39 1.81 -7.41 14.08
N ILE A 40 1.62 -7.02 12.81
CA ILE A 40 0.42 -7.37 12.06
C ILE A 40 0.58 -8.80 11.55
N SER A 41 -0.30 -9.69 11.97
CA SER A 41 -0.30 -11.09 11.52
C SER A 41 -0.52 -11.17 10.00
N ILE A 42 0.14 -12.12 9.33
CA ILE A 42 -0.12 -12.43 7.91
C ILE A 42 -1.55 -12.89 7.63
N GLY A 43 -2.24 -13.40 8.63
CA GLY A 43 -3.61 -13.88 8.50
C GLY A 43 -3.90 -15.01 9.47
N ARG A 44 -5.15 -15.45 9.47
CA ARG A 44 -5.62 -16.51 10.38
C ARG A 44 -5.30 -17.91 9.88
N ASN A 45 -5.30 -18.10 8.56
CA ASN A 45 -5.07 -19.40 7.90
C ASN A 45 -4.40 -19.21 6.53
N PRO A 46 -3.14 -18.70 6.48
CA PRO A 46 -2.46 -18.51 5.21
C PRO A 46 -2.11 -19.87 4.57
N PRO A 47 -2.21 -20.00 3.25
CA PRO A 47 -2.55 -18.96 2.27
C PRO A 47 -4.05 -18.81 1.97
N GLU A 48 -4.96 -19.60 2.59
CA GLU A 48 -6.40 -19.59 2.31
C GLU A 48 -7.08 -18.31 2.80
N GLU A 49 -6.60 -17.77 3.91
CA GLU A 49 -7.06 -16.53 4.51
C GLU A 49 -5.86 -15.72 4.98
N VAL A 50 -5.66 -14.56 4.35
CA VAL A 50 -4.56 -13.65 4.65
C VAL A 50 -5.08 -12.25 5.01
N ASN A 51 -4.26 -11.48 5.69
CA ASN A 51 -4.50 -10.07 5.94
C ASN A 51 -3.85 -9.22 4.86
N VAL A 52 -4.53 -8.19 4.41
CA VAL A 52 -4.00 -7.17 3.49
C VAL A 52 -4.01 -5.83 4.21
N ILE A 53 -2.90 -5.13 4.17
CA ILE A 53 -2.80 -3.73 4.58
C ILE A 53 -3.13 -2.90 3.36
N VAL A 54 -4.23 -2.14 3.42
CA VAL A 54 -4.70 -1.34 2.30
C VAL A 54 -3.88 -0.07 2.20
N GLU A 55 -3.39 0.25 1.00
CA GLU A 55 -2.66 1.47 0.69
C GLU A 55 -3.48 2.43 -0.17
N VAL A 56 -4.18 1.90 -1.17
CA VAL A 56 -4.98 2.70 -2.10
C VAL A 56 -6.43 2.22 -2.10
N PRO A 57 -7.41 3.11 -1.84
CA PRO A 57 -8.82 2.73 -1.85
C PRO A 57 -9.34 2.62 -3.28
N VAL A 58 -10.31 1.71 -3.51
CA VAL A 58 -11.02 1.62 -4.79
C VAL A 58 -11.64 2.98 -5.16
N GLY A 59 -11.45 3.40 -6.41
CA GLY A 59 -12.03 4.64 -6.95
C GLY A 59 -11.50 5.92 -6.30
N GLY A 60 -10.45 5.83 -5.47
CA GLY A 60 -9.75 6.98 -4.90
C GLY A 60 -9.14 7.88 -5.99
N GLU A 61 -8.58 9.02 -5.60
CA GLU A 61 -7.83 9.87 -6.53
C GLU A 61 -6.66 9.10 -7.17
N PRO A 62 -6.17 9.51 -8.36
CA PRO A 62 -5.08 8.85 -9.05
C PRO A 62 -3.74 9.11 -8.35
N ILE A 63 -3.62 8.63 -7.14
CA ILE A 63 -2.45 8.74 -6.27
C ILE A 63 -2.07 7.35 -5.81
N LYS A 64 -0.81 6.96 -6.03
CA LYS A 64 -0.24 5.77 -5.43
C LYS A 64 0.32 6.12 -4.06
N TYR A 65 -0.10 5.41 -3.06
CA TYR A 65 0.47 5.44 -1.71
C TYR A 65 1.23 4.15 -1.46
N GLU A 66 2.27 4.24 -0.67
CA GLU A 66 3.05 3.11 -0.19
C GLU A 66 3.26 3.20 1.33
N MET A 67 3.36 2.07 1.96
CA MET A 67 3.65 1.99 3.39
C MET A 67 5.17 2.10 3.60
N ASP A 68 5.61 3.20 4.20
CA ASP A 68 6.96 3.26 4.76
C ASP A 68 7.04 2.29 5.94
N LYS A 69 7.68 1.15 5.72
CA LYS A 69 7.75 0.05 6.70
C LYS A 69 8.54 0.45 7.95
N ALA A 70 9.51 1.35 7.81
CA ALA A 70 10.32 1.81 8.93
C ALA A 70 9.58 2.85 9.78
N ALA A 71 8.88 3.78 9.14
CA ALA A 71 8.11 4.81 9.81
C ALA A 71 6.72 4.34 10.26
N GLY A 72 6.21 3.23 9.70
CA GLY A 72 4.87 2.71 9.98
C GLY A 72 3.75 3.66 9.54
N THR A 73 3.97 4.40 8.45
CA THR A 73 3.01 5.37 7.92
C THR A 73 2.95 5.30 6.41
N LEU A 74 1.83 5.77 5.84
CA LEU A 74 1.68 5.88 4.39
C LEU A 74 2.40 7.13 3.88
N VAL A 75 3.10 6.97 2.77
CA VAL A 75 3.72 8.05 2.01
C VAL A 75 3.10 8.11 0.61
N VAL A 76 3.13 9.27 0.01
CA VAL A 76 2.77 9.42 -1.40
C VAL A 76 3.97 8.96 -2.23
N ASP A 77 3.82 7.84 -2.93
CA ASP A 77 4.83 7.37 -3.88
C ASP A 77 4.81 8.27 -5.13
N ARG A 78 3.63 8.39 -5.76
CA ARG A 78 3.48 9.27 -6.94
C ARG A 78 2.03 9.60 -7.23
N PHE A 79 1.86 10.65 -8.02
CA PHE A 79 0.61 10.95 -8.71
C PHE A 79 0.63 10.21 -10.05
N LEU A 80 -0.41 9.43 -10.35
CA LEU A 80 -0.53 8.81 -11.67
C LEU A 80 -0.72 9.90 -12.72
N TYR A 81 -0.02 9.80 -13.82
CA TYR A 81 -0.21 10.77 -14.92
C TYR A 81 -1.47 10.49 -15.72
N THR A 82 -1.98 9.27 -15.70
CA THR A 82 -3.30 8.94 -16.22
C THR A 82 -4.39 9.36 -15.25
N SER A 83 -5.59 9.63 -15.74
CA SER A 83 -6.77 9.89 -14.90
C SER A 83 -7.42 8.62 -14.36
N MET A 84 -6.75 7.48 -14.48
CA MET A 84 -7.27 6.18 -14.06
C MET A 84 -7.31 6.07 -12.54
N ARG A 85 -8.29 5.32 -12.04
CA ARG A 85 -8.48 5.04 -10.62
C ARG A 85 -8.36 3.55 -10.39
N TYR A 86 -7.82 3.14 -9.24
CA TYR A 86 -7.71 1.73 -8.90
C TYR A 86 -9.09 1.05 -8.92
N PRO A 87 -9.23 -0.10 -9.61
CA PRO A 87 -10.52 -0.80 -9.76
C PRO A 87 -10.91 -1.66 -8.55
N GLY A 88 -10.05 -1.75 -7.56
CA GLY A 88 -10.23 -2.43 -6.28
C GLY A 88 -9.41 -1.74 -5.20
N ASN A 89 -9.58 -2.13 -3.94
CA ASN A 89 -8.66 -1.66 -2.91
C ASN A 89 -7.32 -2.37 -3.10
N TYR A 90 -6.24 -1.60 -3.11
CA TYR A 90 -4.90 -2.11 -3.36
C TYR A 90 -4.05 -2.02 -2.10
N GLY A 91 -3.16 -2.97 -1.90
CA GLY A 91 -2.27 -3.04 -0.77
C GLY A 91 -1.42 -4.29 -0.83
N PHE A 92 -0.90 -4.76 0.28
CA PHE A 92 0.04 -5.87 0.34
C PHE A 92 -0.23 -6.84 1.48
N ILE A 93 0.31 -8.05 1.38
CA ILE A 93 0.28 -9.07 2.43
C ILE A 93 1.53 -8.91 3.31
N PRO A 94 1.40 -8.66 4.63
CA PRO A 94 2.55 -8.59 5.53
C PRO A 94 3.28 -9.95 5.62
N HIS A 95 4.58 -9.93 5.94
CA HIS A 95 5.42 -11.12 6.07
C HIS A 95 5.53 -11.98 4.79
N THR A 96 5.44 -11.34 3.64
CA THR A 96 5.72 -11.95 2.33
C THR A 96 6.83 -11.17 1.62
N LEU A 97 7.50 -11.81 0.67
CA LEU A 97 8.53 -11.22 -0.17
C LEU A 97 8.40 -11.77 -1.58
N SER A 98 8.06 -10.92 -2.53
CA SER A 98 8.03 -11.24 -3.96
C SER A 98 9.42 -11.21 -4.57
N ASP A 99 9.56 -11.61 -5.82
CA ASP A 99 10.86 -11.71 -6.50
C ASP A 99 11.52 -10.33 -6.75
N ASP A 100 10.71 -9.27 -6.79
CA ASP A 100 11.15 -7.87 -6.90
C ASP A 100 11.67 -7.26 -5.58
N GLY A 101 11.54 -7.99 -4.46
CA GLY A 101 12.00 -7.57 -3.13
C GLY A 101 10.94 -6.85 -2.29
N ASP A 102 9.73 -6.70 -2.80
CA ASP A 102 8.59 -6.14 -2.08
C ASP A 102 7.61 -7.22 -1.59
N PRO A 103 6.74 -6.94 -0.61
CA PRO A 103 5.67 -7.84 -0.23
C PRO A 103 4.72 -8.13 -1.41
N CYS A 104 4.01 -9.28 -1.34
CA CYS A 104 3.00 -9.61 -2.34
C CYS A 104 1.92 -8.53 -2.44
N ASP A 105 1.79 -7.94 -3.60
CA ASP A 105 0.75 -7.01 -3.97
C ASP A 105 -0.61 -7.68 -4.10
N VAL A 106 -1.66 -7.02 -3.60
CA VAL A 106 -3.02 -7.53 -3.64
C VAL A 106 -4.00 -6.48 -4.13
N LEU A 107 -4.83 -6.84 -5.09
CA LEU A 107 -6.05 -6.12 -5.40
C LEU A 107 -7.25 -6.83 -4.79
N ILE A 108 -7.91 -6.17 -3.84
CA ILE A 108 -9.16 -6.65 -3.26
C ILE A 108 -10.30 -6.24 -4.17
N ALA A 109 -10.91 -7.20 -4.87
CA ALA A 109 -11.98 -6.98 -5.84
C ALA A 109 -13.32 -6.71 -5.15
N ASN A 110 -13.41 -5.57 -4.46
CA ASN A 110 -14.64 -5.08 -3.83
C ASN A 110 -14.93 -3.64 -4.24
N GLN A 111 -16.21 -3.24 -4.11
CA GLN A 111 -16.71 -1.96 -4.64
C GLN A 111 -16.78 -0.83 -3.60
N ARG A 112 -16.32 -1.06 -2.38
CA ARG A 112 -16.34 -0.04 -1.33
C ARG A 112 -14.91 0.35 -0.96
N GLY A 113 -14.64 1.64 -0.96
CA GLY A 113 -13.36 2.17 -0.51
C GLY A 113 -13.09 1.82 0.95
N ILE A 114 -11.91 1.28 1.20
CA ILE A 114 -11.42 0.95 2.53
C ILE A 114 -10.37 1.99 2.89
N VAL A 115 -10.42 2.49 4.11
CA VAL A 115 -9.48 3.51 4.58
C VAL A 115 -8.05 2.99 4.47
N PRO A 116 -7.12 3.74 3.84
CA PRO A 116 -5.71 3.38 3.81
C PRO A 116 -5.13 3.16 5.21
N GLY A 117 -4.30 2.14 5.36
CA GLY A 117 -3.78 1.66 6.64
C GLY A 117 -4.68 0.65 7.35
N ALA A 118 -5.92 0.44 6.91
CA ALA A 118 -6.79 -0.60 7.47
C ALA A 118 -6.34 -2.00 7.05
N ILE A 119 -6.52 -2.96 7.96
CA ILE A 119 -6.24 -4.37 7.72
C ILE A 119 -7.54 -5.07 7.33
N VAL A 120 -7.52 -5.80 6.23
CA VAL A 120 -8.66 -6.56 5.71
C VAL A 120 -8.28 -8.03 5.59
N ALA A 121 -9.06 -8.89 6.20
CA ALA A 121 -8.93 -10.32 5.99
C ALA A 121 -9.60 -10.72 4.66
N VAL A 122 -8.84 -11.37 3.79
CA VAL A 122 -9.26 -11.73 2.45
C VAL A 122 -8.98 -13.18 2.12
N ARG A 123 -9.62 -13.69 1.07
CA ARG A 123 -9.32 -14.97 0.44
C ARG A 123 -8.76 -14.71 -0.95
N PRO A 124 -7.58 -15.25 -1.31
CA PRO A 124 -7.07 -15.22 -2.67
C PRO A 124 -7.97 -16.03 -3.60
N VAL A 125 -8.35 -15.44 -4.73
CA VAL A 125 -9.23 -16.06 -5.73
C VAL A 125 -8.60 -16.12 -7.11
N GLY A 126 -7.41 -15.53 -7.30
CA GLY A 126 -6.67 -15.60 -8.55
C GLY A 126 -5.44 -14.69 -8.51
N VAL A 127 -4.73 -14.63 -9.60
CA VAL A 127 -3.58 -13.76 -9.79
C VAL A 127 -3.57 -13.19 -11.21
N LEU A 128 -3.29 -11.89 -11.35
CA LEU A 128 -2.96 -11.27 -12.62
C LEU A 128 -1.44 -11.28 -12.75
N LYS A 129 -0.94 -12.04 -13.73
CA LYS A 129 0.49 -12.11 -14.03
C LYS A 129 0.89 -11.00 -14.97
N MET A 130 1.90 -10.27 -14.59
CA MET A 130 2.40 -9.11 -15.33
C MET A 130 3.92 -9.11 -15.34
N GLN A 131 4.45 -8.28 -16.21
CA GLN A 131 5.87 -7.96 -16.28
C GLN A 131 6.01 -6.46 -16.55
N ASP A 132 6.97 -5.85 -15.90
CA ASP A 132 7.36 -4.47 -16.17
C ASP A 132 8.88 -4.35 -16.34
N GLU A 133 9.41 -3.13 -16.31
CA GLU A 133 10.84 -2.85 -16.45
C GLU A 133 11.73 -3.48 -15.37
N ALA A 134 11.15 -3.79 -14.20
CA ALA A 134 11.87 -4.41 -13.08
C ALA A 134 11.81 -5.95 -13.12
N GLY A 135 10.89 -6.54 -13.89
CA GLY A 135 10.75 -7.99 -14.00
C GLY A 135 9.31 -8.49 -13.87
N GLY A 136 9.13 -9.64 -13.23
CA GLY A 136 7.81 -10.19 -12.90
C GLY A 136 7.12 -9.32 -11.87
N ASP A 137 5.83 -9.07 -12.09
CA ASP A 137 5.00 -8.20 -11.23
C ASP A 137 3.60 -8.81 -11.15
N GLU A 138 3.42 -9.75 -10.23
CA GLU A 138 2.16 -10.44 -10.04
C GLU A 138 1.25 -9.68 -9.06
N LYS A 139 -0.03 -9.58 -9.39
CA LYS A 139 -1.04 -9.00 -8.51
C LYS A 139 -2.00 -10.07 -8.04
N ILE A 140 -1.94 -10.44 -6.77
CA ILE A 140 -2.91 -11.34 -6.17
C ILE A 140 -4.28 -10.67 -6.21
N ILE A 141 -5.27 -11.40 -6.70
CA ILE A 141 -6.67 -10.97 -6.69
C ILE A 141 -7.38 -11.67 -5.54
N ALA A 142 -8.00 -10.89 -4.68
CA ALA A 142 -8.63 -11.41 -3.46
C ALA A 142 -10.03 -10.79 -3.25
N VAL A 143 -10.82 -11.45 -2.43
CA VAL A 143 -12.11 -10.95 -1.96
C VAL A 143 -12.19 -10.99 -0.44
N PRO A 144 -12.95 -10.10 0.21
CA PRO A 144 -13.12 -10.15 1.66
C PRO A 144 -13.71 -11.49 2.12
N VAL A 145 -13.25 -11.95 3.28
CA VAL A 145 -13.77 -13.20 3.88
C VAL A 145 -15.26 -13.10 4.23
N PRO A 146 -16.01 -14.24 4.26
CA PRO A 146 -17.46 -14.24 4.52
C PRO A 146 -17.86 -13.60 5.86
N ARG A 147 -17.02 -13.66 6.90
CA ARG A 147 -17.30 -13.02 8.20
C ARG A 147 -17.35 -11.50 8.13
N LEU A 148 -16.67 -10.88 7.15
CA LEU A 148 -16.72 -9.44 6.92
C LEU A 148 -17.90 -9.05 6.01
N THR A 149 -18.18 -9.88 5.00
CA THR A 149 -19.30 -9.68 4.10
C THR A 149 -19.64 -10.95 3.34
N ARG A 150 -20.93 -11.26 3.25
CA ARG A 150 -21.42 -12.41 2.49
C ARG A 150 -21.49 -12.16 0.98
N ARG A 151 -21.22 -10.93 0.54
CA ARG A 151 -21.32 -10.54 -0.87
C ARG A 151 -20.47 -11.41 -1.81
N TYR A 152 -19.34 -11.91 -1.33
CA TYR A 152 -18.37 -12.70 -2.10
C TYR A 152 -18.30 -14.16 -1.64
N GLU A 153 -19.31 -14.63 -0.92
CA GLU A 153 -19.32 -15.97 -0.31
C GLU A 153 -19.19 -17.09 -1.37
N THR A 154 -19.78 -16.87 -2.54
CA THR A 154 -19.77 -17.82 -3.67
C THR A 154 -18.59 -17.63 -4.63
N VAL A 155 -17.73 -16.63 -4.42
CA VAL A 155 -16.55 -16.39 -5.26
C VAL A 155 -15.41 -17.26 -4.74
N HIS A 156 -15.04 -18.29 -5.46
CA HIS A 156 -13.95 -19.23 -5.10
C HIS A 156 -12.76 -19.13 -6.03
N ASP A 157 -12.99 -18.62 -7.24
CA ASP A 157 -11.97 -18.37 -8.26
C ASP A 157 -12.22 -17.01 -8.91
N TYR A 158 -11.20 -16.45 -9.58
CA TYR A 158 -11.35 -15.17 -10.28
C TYR A 158 -12.44 -15.23 -11.36
N LEU A 159 -12.67 -16.40 -11.97
CA LEU A 159 -13.72 -16.62 -12.97
C LEU A 159 -15.15 -16.48 -12.42
N ASP A 160 -15.33 -16.53 -11.11
CA ASP A 160 -16.61 -16.27 -10.46
C ASP A 160 -16.91 -14.76 -10.34
N LEU A 161 -15.92 -13.91 -10.59
CA LEU A 161 -16.11 -12.45 -10.66
C LEU A 161 -16.78 -12.08 -11.99
N PRO A 162 -17.58 -10.99 -12.03
CA PRO A 162 -18.11 -10.49 -13.28
C PRO A 162 -17.01 -10.23 -14.32
N ASP A 163 -17.21 -10.66 -15.55
CA ASP A 163 -16.25 -10.48 -16.66
C ASP A 163 -15.80 -9.02 -16.82
N ILE A 164 -16.72 -8.08 -16.65
CA ILE A 164 -16.39 -6.65 -16.70
C ILE A 164 -15.41 -6.23 -15.59
N THR A 165 -15.48 -6.86 -14.40
CA THR A 165 -14.54 -6.60 -13.31
C THR A 165 -13.13 -7.05 -13.69
N LEU A 166 -12.99 -8.24 -14.27
CA LEU A 166 -11.70 -8.76 -14.73
C LEU A 166 -11.11 -7.87 -15.81
N LYS A 167 -11.91 -7.46 -16.78
CA LYS A 167 -11.49 -6.53 -17.86
C LYS A 167 -11.06 -5.17 -17.31
N GLN A 168 -11.75 -4.64 -16.31
CA GLN A 168 -11.37 -3.37 -15.68
C GLN A 168 -10.04 -3.49 -14.93
N ILE A 169 -9.81 -4.60 -14.22
CA ILE A 169 -8.55 -4.85 -13.51
C ILE A 169 -7.40 -4.96 -14.52
N GLU A 170 -7.55 -5.80 -15.54
CA GLU A 170 -6.56 -5.98 -16.58
C GLU A 170 -6.24 -4.68 -17.30
N HIS A 171 -7.27 -3.95 -17.75
CA HIS A 171 -7.13 -2.67 -18.43
C HIS A 171 -6.41 -1.63 -17.56
N PHE A 172 -6.74 -1.55 -16.26
CA PHE A 172 -6.06 -0.63 -15.35
C PHE A 172 -4.57 -0.92 -15.29
N PHE A 173 -4.18 -2.14 -14.97
CA PHE A 173 -2.76 -2.48 -14.83
C PHE A 173 -1.99 -2.40 -16.15
N GLN A 174 -2.66 -2.64 -17.28
CA GLN A 174 -2.04 -2.50 -18.59
C GLN A 174 -1.72 -1.04 -18.94
N HIS A 175 -2.51 -0.07 -18.46
CA HIS A 175 -2.49 1.31 -18.95
C HIS A 175 -2.18 2.38 -17.91
N TYR A 176 -2.14 2.06 -16.61
CA TYR A 176 -1.97 3.09 -15.58
C TYR A 176 -0.60 3.80 -15.62
N LYS A 177 0.42 3.19 -16.26
CA LYS A 177 1.76 3.76 -16.46
C LYS A 177 1.98 4.37 -17.87
N ASP A 178 0.98 4.37 -18.77
CA ASP A 178 1.16 4.74 -20.21
C ASP A 178 1.75 6.12 -20.43
N LEU A 179 1.53 7.07 -19.53
CA LEU A 179 2.06 8.43 -19.61
C LEU A 179 3.37 8.63 -18.83
N GLU A 180 3.90 7.58 -18.21
CA GLU A 180 5.19 7.62 -17.50
C GLU A 180 6.33 7.28 -18.46
N SER A 181 7.28 8.20 -18.60
CA SER A 181 8.45 8.00 -19.48
C SER A 181 9.26 6.78 -19.04
N SER A 182 9.63 5.94 -19.98
CA SER A 182 10.45 4.73 -19.77
C SER A 182 9.81 3.62 -18.92
N LYS A 183 8.52 3.73 -18.58
CA LYS A 183 7.78 2.67 -17.93
C LYS A 183 6.87 1.96 -18.92
N TRP A 184 6.72 0.65 -18.70
CA TRP A 184 5.82 -0.18 -19.48
C TRP A 184 5.27 -1.30 -18.61
N VAL A 185 4.15 -1.83 -18.99
CA VAL A 185 3.55 -3.03 -18.39
C VAL A 185 3.09 -3.96 -19.50
N LYS A 186 3.34 -5.24 -19.28
CA LYS A 186 2.82 -6.31 -20.12
C LYS A 186 2.03 -7.28 -19.27
N VAL A 187 0.74 -7.39 -19.53
CA VAL A 187 -0.10 -8.43 -18.94
C VAL A 187 0.20 -9.75 -19.61
N LEU A 188 0.51 -10.78 -18.84
CA LEU A 188 0.83 -12.12 -19.30
C LEU A 188 -0.38 -13.07 -19.21
N GLY A 189 -1.41 -12.68 -18.47
CA GLY A 189 -2.64 -13.43 -18.29
C GLY A 189 -2.98 -13.68 -16.83
N TRP A 190 -3.98 -14.50 -16.64
CA TRP A 190 -4.53 -14.83 -15.31
C TRP A 190 -4.06 -16.19 -14.84
N GLY A 191 -4.01 -16.37 -13.54
CA GLY A 191 -3.87 -17.63 -12.85
C GLY A 191 -5.01 -17.83 -11.86
N ASP A 192 -5.31 -19.06 -11.54
CA ASP A 192 -6.41 -19.45 -10.67
C ASP A 192 -6.10 -19.22 -9.18
N ALA A 193 -7.08 -19.51 -8.33
CA ALA A 193 -6.92 -19.40 -6.88
C ALA A 193 -5.82 -20.32 -6.32
N ALA A 194 -5.55 -21.46 -6.94
CA ALA A 194 -4.48 -22.37 -6.52
C ALA A 194 -3.10 -21.77 -6.82
N GLU A 195 -2.93 -21.17 -8.00
CA GLU A 195 -1.69 -20.47 -8.36
C GLU A 195 -1.44 -19.27 -7.42
N ALA A 196 -2.47 -18.46 -7.13
CA ALA A 196 -2.35 -17.35 -6.19
C ALA A 196 -1.87 -17.80 -4.79
N ARG A 197 -2.45 -18.90 -4.26
CA ARG A 197 -2.01 -19.47 -2.98
C ARG A 197 -0.59 -20.00 -3.02
N ARG A 198 -0.18 -20.65 -4.10
CA ARG A 198 1.20 -21.11 -4.28
C ARG A 198 2.19 -19.94 -4.23
N LEU A 199 1.93 -18.86 -4.94
CA LEU A 199 2.78 -17.67 -4.94
C LEU A 199 2.89 -17.04 -3.54
N ILE A 200 1.79 -16.98 -2.79
CA ILE A 200 1.81 -16.49 -1.41
C ILE A 200 2.71 -17.38 -0.53
N VAL A 201 2.61 -18.72 -0.65
CA VAL A 201 3.46 -19.64 0.13
C VAL A 201 4.94 -19.46 -0.20
N GLU A 202 5.28 -19.33 -1.48
CA GLU A 202 6.66 -19.07 -1.93
C GLU A 202 7.19 -17.75 -1.39
N ALA A 203 6.35 -16.70 -1.41
CA ALA A 203 6.71 -15.38 -0.86
C ALA A 203 6.86 -15.38 0.67
N MET A 204 6.05 -16.16 1.38
CA MET A 204 6.22 -16.40 2.82
C MET A 204 7.55 -17.07 3.13
N GLN A 205 7.94 -18.08 2.35
CA GLN A 205 9.20 -18.78 2.52
C GLN A 205 10.39 -17.83 2.28
N ARG A 206 10.35 -17.06 1.18
CA ARG A 206 11.40 -16.06 0.89
C ARG A 206 11.56 -15.04 2.02
N ALA A 207 10.45 -14.59 2.60
CA ALA A 207 10.49 -13.65 3.72
C ALA A 207 11.11 -14.26 5.00
N GLN A 208 10.93 -15.57 5.23
CA GLN A 208 11.52 -16.28 6.36
C GLN A 208 13.02 -16.53 6.17
N ASP A 209 13.46 -16.74 4.93
CA ASP A 209 14.84 -17.05 4.58
C ASP A 209 15.74 -15.80 4.53
N GLN A 210 15.17 -14.58 4.63
CA GLN A 210 15.96 -13.36 4.73
C GLN A 210 16.72 -13.31 6.08
N PRO A 211 18.02 -13.03 6.08
CA PRO A 211 18.76 -12.79 7.31
C PRO A 211 18.19 -11.56 8.04
N LYS A 212 17.89 -11.73 9.31
CA LYS A 212 17.39 -10.65 10.18
C LYS A 212 18.45 -9.62 10.49
#